data_8bc51dc9b411865de1ab8a5d4a0023a6
#
_entry.id   8bc51dc9b411865de1ab8a5d4a0023a6
#
_cell.length_a   1.000
_cell.length_b   1.000
_cell.length_c   1.000
_cell.angle_alpha   90.00
_cell.angle_beta   90.00
_cell.angle_gamma   90.00
#
_symmetry.space_group_name_H-M   'P 1'
#
loop_
_entity.id
_entity.type
_entity.pdbx_description
1 polymer ?
#
loop_
_entity_poly.entity_id
_entity_poly.type
_entity_poly.pdbx_seq_one_letter_code
_entity_poly.pdbx_strand_id
1 'polypeptide(L)'
;MDSSAFNKYAMAFLATVFVVMTAGILSDFLFDSRAPEKPGFIIQAAEAGGEGEAGAPAAAAAAVPIATLLASADATRGEAIFKRCQACHTGEKGGANKVGPNLWDIVDRPMATHEGFSYSGAIKDFSKGGKELWTFDHLNHFLTSPKGYIKGTAMGFAGDKKDNERADLIAYLRTLSDSPKPLPAADAAPAGGEKPADAAKPAEGAAPAPTK
;
A
#
# COMPACT_ATOMS: atom_id res chain seq x y z
N MET A 1 17.67 -25.57 -56.39
CA MET A 1 17.99 -25.34 -54.95
C MET A 1 18.70 -26.61 -54.49
N ASP A 2 19.94 -26.45 -54.03
CA ASP A 2 20.75 -27.60 -53.60
C ASP A 2 20.11 -28.22 -52.36
N SER A 3 19.73 -29.48 -52.47
CA SER A 3 19.13 -30.28 -51.40
C SER A 3 19.96 -30.23 -50.08
N SER A 4 21.30 -30.08 -50.25
CA SER A 4 22.24 -29.93 -49.14
C SER A 4 22.09 -28.60 -48.39
N ALA A 5 21.85 -27.50 -49.10
CA ALA A 5 21.67 -26.18 -48.49
C ALA A 5 20.33 -26.12 -47.75
N PHE A 6 19.26 -26.65 -48.34
CA PHE A 6 17.95 -26.74 -47.69
C PHE A 6 18.03 -27.54 -46.38
N ASN A 7 18.69 -28.71 -46.39
CA ASN A 7 18.87 -29.52 -45.19
C ASN A 7 19.62 -28.77 -44.08
N LYS A 8 20.66 -27.99 -44.41
CA LYS A 8 21.38 -27.19 -43.40
C LYS A 8 20.51 -26.13 -42.75
N TYR A 9 19.73 -25.41 -43.53
CA TYR A 9 18.83 -24.39 -42.99
C TYR A 9 17.67 -25.02 -42.19
N ALA A 10 17.08 -26.14 -42.65
CA ALA A 10 16.06 -26.87 -41.92
C ALA A 10 16.59 -27.38 -40.56
N MET A 11 17.80 -27.97 -40.56
CA MET A 11 18.41 -28.44 -39.30
C MET A 11 18.74 -27.29 -38.35
N ALA A 12 19.21 -26.14 -38.84
CA ALA A 12 19.48 -24.98 -38.00
C ALA A 12 18.18 -24.42 -37.42
N PHE A 13 17.13 -24.34 -38.22
CA PHE A 13 15.81 -23.91 -37.72
C PHE A 13 15.25 -24.85 -36.63
N LEU A 14 15.28 -26.16 -36.85
CA LEU A 14 14.82 -27.14 -35.89
C LEU A 14 15.63 -27.09 -34.59
N ALA A 15 16.95 -26.92 -34.68
CA ALA A 15 17.82 -26.76 -33.52
C ALA A 15 17.45 -25.49 -32.70
N THR A 16 17.19 -24.38 -33.39
CA THR A 16 16.77 -23.15 -32.72
C THR A 16 15.45 -23.32 -32.01
N VAL A 17 14.44 -23.91 -32.70
CA VAL A 17 13.13 -24.21 -32.10
C VAL A 17 13.28 -25.13 -30.89
N PHE A 18 14.09 -26.16 -30.99
CA PHE A 18 14.35 -27.07 -29.88
C PHE A 18 14.94 -26.36 -28.65
N VAL A 19 15.97 -25.51 -28.87
CA VAL A 19 16.57 -24.75 -27.76
C VAL A 19 15.58 -23.82 -27.11
N VAL A 20 14.78 -23.06 -27.88
CA VAL A 20 13.78 -22.14 -27.35
C VAL A 20 12.70 -22.88 -26.57
N MET A 21 12.18 -23.99 -27.09
CA MET A 21 11.17 -24.80 -26.40
C MET A 21 11.73 -25.43 -25.12
N THR A 22 12.96 -25.94 -25.16
CA THR A 22 13.60 -26.53 -23.98
C THR A 22 13.82 -25.48 -22.90
N ALA A 23 14.26 -24.27 -23.27
CA ALA A 23 14.43 -23.16 -22.33
C ALA A 23 13.10 -22.70 -21.74
N GLY A 24 12.01 -22.67 -22.53
CA GLY A 24 10.67 -22.38 -22.05
C GLY A 24 10.17 -23.41 -21.02
N ILE A 25 10.23 -24.68 -21.35
CA ILE A 25 9.81 -25.77 -20.46
C ILE A 25 10.64 -25.78 -19.17
N LEU A 26 11.95 -25.56 -19.27
CA LEU A 26 12.82 -25.50 -18.10
C LEU A 26 12.50 -24.29 -17.22
N SER A 27 12.21 -23.13 -17.83
CA SER A 27 11.77 -21.94 -17.12
C SER A 27 10.46 -22.21 -16.37
N ASP A 28 9.46 -22.77 -17.04
CA ASP A 28 8.18 -23.11 -16.41
C ASP A 28 8.37 -24.07 -15.25
N PHE A 29 9.21 -25.10 -15.41
CA PHE A 29 9.49 -26.06 -14.35
C PHE A 29 10.18 -25.43 -13.13
N LEU A 30 11.12 -24.50 -13.36
CA LEU A 30 11.88 -23.86 -12.26
C LEU A 30 11.10 -22.74 -11.57
N PHE A 31 10.20 -22.08 -12.31
CA PHE A 31 9.43 -20.92 -11.82
C PHE A 31 7.92 -21.20 -11.68
N ASP A 32 7.50 -22.47 -11.79
CA ASP A 32 6.09 -22.86 -11.61
C ASP A 32 5.67 -22.60 -10.15
N SER A 33 4.98 -21.49 -9.97
CA SER A 33 4.28 -21.18 -8.74
C SER A 33 2.89 -21.79 -8.78
N ARG A 34 2.73 -23.00 -8.24
CA ARG A 34 1.43 -23.65 -8.13
C ARG A 34 0.44 -22.72 -7.44
N ALA A 35 -0.62 -22.35 -8.14
CA ALA A 35 -1.74 -21.68 -7.52
C ALA A 35 -2.31 -22.57 -6.40
N PRO A 36 -2.62 -22.01 -5.22
CA PRO A 36 -3.18 -22.80 -4.11
C PRO A 36 -4.49 -23.44 -4.54
N GLU A 37 -4.67 -24.74 -4.24
CA GLU A 37 -5.84 -25.55 -4.59
C GLU A 37 -7.17 -25.06 -4.00
N LYS A 38 -7.12 -24.09 -3.10
CA LYS A 38 -8.31 -23.40 -2.55
C LYS A 38 -8.21 -21.92 -2.89
N PRO A 39 -9.03 -21.40 -3.81
CA PRO A 39 -9.15 -19.95 -3.99
C PRO A 39 -9.69 -19.35 -2.70
N GLY A 40 -8.84 -18.61 -2.01
CA GLY A 40 -9.25 -17.90 -0.82
C GLY A 40 -10.08 -16.66 -1.18
N PHE A 41 -11.35 -16.78 -1.30
CA PHE A 41 -12.40 -15.82 -1.62
C PHE A 41 -12.97 -15.99 -3.02
N ILE A 42 -14.19 -16.53 -3.05
CA ILE A 42 -15.05 -16.56 -4.25
C ILE A 42 -15.76 -15.20 -4.32
N ILE A 43 -15.30 -14.33 -5.21
CA ILE A 43 -16.08 -13.16 -5.61
C ILE A 43 -17.07 -13.66 -6.66
N GLN A 44 -18.36 -13.74 -6.33
CA GLN A 44 -19.41 -13.98 -7.32
C GLN A 44 -19.53 -12.71 -8.18
N ALA A 45 -18.87 -12.70 -9.33
CA ALA A 45 -19.18 -11.74 -10.38
C ALA A 45 -20.47 -12.19 -11.06
N ALA A 46 -21.49 -11.33 -11.06
CA ALA A 46 -22.70 -11.54 -11.84
C ALA A 46 -22.33 -11.60 -13.32
N GLU A 47 -22.71 -12.70 -13.98
CA GLU A 47 -22.50 -12.91 -15.41
C GLU A 47 -23.31 -11.90 -16.22
N ALA A 48 -22.62 -11.12 -17.06
CA ALA A 48 -23.21 -10.51 -18.25
C ALA A 48 -22.19 -10.69 -19.39
N GLY A 49 -22.56 -11.50 -20.36
CA GLY A 49 -21.75 -11.84 -21.52
C GLY A 49 -21.56 -10.67 -22.48
N GLY A 50 -20.50 -10.76 -23.27
CA GLY A 50 -20.22 -9.87 -24.40
C GLY A 50 -18.76 -9.81 -24.77
N GLU A 51 -18.43 -10.40 -25.93
CA GLU A 51 -17.12 -10.34 -26.60
C GLU A 51 -16.73 -8.92 -26.99
N GLY A 52 -15.44 -8.64 -26.93
CA GLY A 52 -14.83 -7.64 -27.83
C GLY A 52 -14.05 -6.50 -27.19
N GLU A 53 -12.76 -6.50 -27.48
CA GLU A 53 -11.89 -5.35 -27.78
C GLU A 53 -11.24 -4.53 -26.64
N ALA A 54 -9.93 -4.62 -26.68
CA ALA A 54 -8.91 -3.61 -26.37
C ALA A 54 -9.13 -2.58 -25.23
N GLY A 55 -8.39 -2.75 -24.13
CA GLY A 55 -7.72 -1.59 -23.54
C GLY A 55 -8.57 -0.59 -22.76
N ALA A 56 -9.33 -1.04 -21.76
CA ALA A 56 -9.77 -0.16 -20.68
C ALA A 56 -8.97 -0.48 -19.40
N PRO A 57 -8.57 0.54 -18.59
CA PRO A 57 -7.92 0.28 -17.33
C PRO A 57 -8.86 -0.56 -16.46
N ALA A 58 -8.35 -1.68 -15.96
CA ALA A 58 -9.08 -2.55 -15.04
C ALA A 58 -9.74 -1.68 -13.97
N ALA A 59 -11.07 -1.70 -13.93
CA ALA A 59 -11.85 -1.12 -12.86
C ALA A 59 -11.27 -1.69 -11.55
N ALA A 60 -10.72 -0.82 -10.72
CA ALA A 60 -10.18 -1.19 -9.42
C ALA A 60 -11.30 -1.91 -8.67
N ALA A 61 -11.14 -3.22 -8.47
CA ALA A 61 -11.99 -3.94 -7.53
C ALA A 61 -12.02 -3.10 -6.25
N ALA A 62 -13.22 -2.81 -5.75
CA ALA A 62 -13.40 -1.92 -4.61
C ALA A 62 -12.45 -2.39 -3.50
N ALA A 63 -11.42 -1.58 -3.20
CA ALA A 63 -10.40 -1.94 -2.23
C ALA A 63 -11.09 -2.16 -0.89
N VAL A 64 -10.83 -3.31 -0.25
CA VAL A 64 -11.38 -3.59 1.07
C VAL A 64 -10.92 -2.48 2.02
N PRO A 65 -11.83 -1.81 2.74
CA PRO A 65 -11.46 -0.74 3.66
C PRO A 65 -10.41 -1.23 4.66
N ILE A 66 -9.41 -0.40 4.95
CA ILE A 66 -8.33 -0.79 5.88
C ILE A 66 -8.88 -1.11 7.27
N ALA A 67 -9.97 -0.47 7.69
CA ALA A 67 -10.64 -0.76 8.94
C ALA A 67 -11.09 -2.23 9.06
N THR A 68 -11.64 -2.80 7.99
CA THR A 68 -12.05 -4.21 7.93
C THR A 68 -10.82 -5.14 7.99
N LEU A 69 -9.76 -4.79 7.29
CA LEU A 69 -8.51 -5.57 7.30
C LEU A 69 -7.83 -5.54 8.67
N LEU A 70 -7.82 -4.40 9.34
CA LEU A 70 -7.22 -4.23 10.66
C LEU A 70 -7.96 -5.00 11.76
N ALA A 71 -9.25 -5.29 11.58
CA ALA A 71 -10.01 -6.10 12.54
C ALA A 71 -9.47 -7.54 12.68
N SER A 72 -8.81 -8.08 11.65
CA SER A 72 -8.20 -9.42 11.63
C SER A 72 -6.67 -9.39 11.59
N ALA A 73 -6.06 -8.21 11.66
CA ALA A 73 -4.62 -8.03 11.55
C ALA A 73 -3.90 -8.49 12.84
N ASP A 74 -2.68 -8.99 12.66
CA ASP A 74 -1.83 -9.49 13.73
C ASP A 74 -0.49 -8.72 13.76
N ALA A 75 -0.27 -7.96 14.82
CA ALA A 75 0.95 -7.19 14.99
C ALA A 75 2.21 -8.05 15.07
N THR A 76 2.12 -9.30 15.56
CA THR A 76 3.27 -10.21 15.62
C THR A 76 3.73 -10.62 14.22
N ARG A 77 2.77 -10.92 13.33
CA ARG A 77 3.09 -11.12 11.90
C ARG A 77 3.63 -9.85 11.27
N GLY A 78 3.05 -8.69 11.63
CA GLY A 78 3.49 -7.37 11.20
C GLY A 78 4.95 -7.08 11.58
N GLU A 79 5.40 -7.48 12.77
CA GLU A 79 6.80 -7.35 13.19
C GLU A 79 7.75 -8.13 12.27
N ALA A 80 7.38 -9.35 11.91
CA ALA A 80 8.17 -10.15 10.97
C ALA A 80 8.27 -9.47 9.58
N ILE A 81 7.19 -8.84 9.13
CA ILE A 81 7.14 -8.08 7.87
C ILE A 81 7.99 -6.81 7.98
N PHE A 82 7.97 -6.13 9.12
CA PHE A 82 8.72 -4.90 9.38
C PHE A 82 10.23 -5.06 9.21
N LYS A 83 10.77 -6.26 9.33
CA LYS A 83 12.20 -6.55 9.04
C LYS A 83 12.64 -6.05 7.67
N ARG A 84 11.74 -6.05 6.68
CA ARG A 84 12.01 -5.48 5.34
C ARG A 84 12.20 -3.96 5.37
N CYS A 85 11.60 -3.28 6.33
CA CYS A 85 11.65 -1.83 6.49
C CYS A 85 12.91 -1.37 7.24
N GLN A 86 13.47 -2.24 8.08
CA GLN A 86 14.61 -1.93 8.97
C GLN A 86 15.90 -1.60 8.23
N ALA A 87 16.02 -2.01 6.95
CA ALA A 87 17.15 -1.60 6.11
C ALA A 87 17.23 -0.06 5.97
N CYS A 88 16.08 0.60 5.95
CA CYS A 88 15.99 2.04 5.70
C CYS A 88 15.37 2.83 6.86
N HIS A 89 14.71 2.20 7.81
CA HIS A 89 14.01 2.85 8.93
C HIS A 89 14.41 2.24 10.27
N THR A 90 14.21 3.00 11.32
CA THR A 90 14.22 2.50 12.71
C THR A 90 12.78 2.54 13.25
N GLY A 91 12.46 1.65 14.17
CA GLY A 91 11.14 1.59 14.80
C GLY A 91 11.13 1.88 16.29
N GLU A 92 12.28 1.92 16.94
CA GLU A 92 12.42 2.19 18.36
C GLU A 92 12.26 3.68 18.70
N LYS A 93 11.81 3.96 19.91
CA LYS A 93 11.65 5.33 20.42
C LYS A 93 13.00 6.07 20.43
N GLY A 94 13.04 7.22 19.78
CA GLY A 94 14.27 8.01 19.67
C GLY A 94 15.32 7.37 18.74
N GLY A 95 14.96 6.35 17.97
CA GLY A 95 15.86 5.73 17.00
C GLY A 95 16.33 6.70 15.92
N ALA A 96 17.53 6.48 15.42
CA ALA A 96 18.16 7.35 14.44
C ALA A 96 17.43 7.32 13.09
N ASN A 97 17.40 8.45 12.39
CA ASN A 97 17.06 8.50 10.98
C ASN A 97 18.13 7.75 10.16
N LYS A 98 17.69 6.97 9.17
CA LYS A 98 18.54 6.27 8.21
C LYS A 98 18.31 6.85 6.81
N VAL A 99 18.17 5.99 5.81
CA VAL A 99 17.73 6.40 4.46
C VAL A 99 16.31 6.96 4.48
N GLY A 100 15.49 6.47 5.41
CA GLY A 100 14.16 6.98 5.75
C GLY A 100 14.10 7.48 7.20
N PRO A 101 13.01 8.16 7.56
CA PRO A 101 12.82 8.66 8.93
C PRO A 101 12.57 7.53 9.92
N ASN A 102 12.76 7.79 11.21
CA ASN A 102 12.29 6.91 12.26
C ASN A 102 10.76 6.79 12.23
N LEU A 103 10.23 5.58 12.47
CA LEU A 103 8.81 5.25 12.38
C LEU A 103 8.10 5.15 13.73
N TRP A 104 8.79 5.47 14.84
CA TRP A 104 8.13 5.55 16.14
C TRP A 104 7.02 6.60 16.10
N ASP A 105 5.85 6.24 16.57
CA ASP A 105 4.63 7.08 16.57
C ASP A 105 4.23 7.61 15.19
N ILE A 106 4.33 6.72 14.17
CA ILE A 106 4.04 7.11 12.78
C ILE A 106 2.52 7.26 12.52
N VAL A 107 1.67 6.48 13.22
CA VAL A 107 0.22 6.54 13.00
C VAL A 107 -0.33 7.87 13.47
N ASP A 108 -1.06 8.56 12.61
CA ASP A 108 -1.58 9.92 12.79
C ASP A 108 -0.50 11.02 13.02
N ARG A 109 0.76 10.71 12.76
CA ARG A 109 1.80 11.73 12.73
C ARG A 109 1.61 12.63 11.52
N PRO A 110 1.73 13.98 11.66
CA PRO A 110 1.74 14.88 10.52
C PRO A 110 2.83 14.49 9.50
N MET A 111 2.47 14.46 8.22
CA MET A 111 3.42 14.09 7.17
C MET A 111 4.52 15.13 7.04
N ALA A 112 5.73 14.68 6.72
CA ALA A 112 6.91 15.51 6.52
C ALA A 112 7.39 16.29 7.77
N THR A 113 7.00 15.90 8.98
CA THR A 113 7.32 16.66 10.22
C THR A 113 8.34 16.00 11.14
N HIS A 114 8.81 14.78 10.83
CA HIS A 114 9.80 14.13 11.72
C HIS A 114 11.10 14.90 11.74
N GLU A 115 11.55 15.26 12.95
CA GLU A 115 12.72 16.09 13.15
C GLU A 115 14.02 15.47 12.61
N GLY A 116 14.90 16.29 12.10
CA GLY A 116 16.20 15.86 11.59
C GLY A 116 16.16 15.03 10.31
N PHE A 117 14.99 14.83 9.67
CA PHE A 117 14.90 14.12 8.41
C PHE A 117 14.55 15.04 7.22
N SER A 118 15.32 14.91 6.14
CA SER A 118 15.09 15.70 4.93
C SER A 118 14.16 14.96 3.97
N TYR A 119 12.88 15.35 3.95
CA TYR A 119 11.87 14.76 3.06
C TYR A 119 12.01 15.23 1.61
N SER A 120 11.61 14.37 0.66
CA SER A 120 11.50 14.77 -0.75
C SER A 120 10.45 15.87 -0.94
N GLY A 121 10.62 16.68 -2.00
CA GLY A 121 9.63 17.68 -2.37
C GLY A 121 8.23 17.10 -2.48
N ALA A 122 8.10 15.95 -3.13
CA ALA A 122 6.81 15.29 -3.30
C ALA A 122 6.08 14.96 -1.99
N ILE A 123 6.79 14.49 -0.95
CA ILE A 123 6.19 14.24 0.38
C ILE A 123 5.81 15.57 1.04
N LYS A 124 6.65 16.62 0.93
CA LYS A 124 6.35 17.95 1.47
C LYS A 124 5.11 18.56 0.82
N ASP A 125 5.02 18.47 -0.50
CA ASP A 125 3.87 19.00 -1.27
C ASP A 125 2.59 18.24 -0.90
N PHE A 126 2.65 16.89 -0.85
CA PHE A 126 1.53 16.06 -0.45
C PHE A 126 1.08 16.33 0.99
N SER A 127 2.00 16.62 1.89
CA SER A 127 1.73 16.93 3.31
C SER A 127 0.92 18.21 3.52
N LYS A 128 0.81 19.07 2.51
CA LYS A 128 0.16 20.38 2.61
C LYS A 128 0.65 21.21 3.81
N GLY A 129 1.96 21.17 4.04
CA GLY A 129 2.56 21.86 5.19
C GLY A 129 2.31 21.15 6.53
N GLY A 130 2.22 19.81 6.54
CA GLY A 130 1.99 19.00 7.74
C GLY A 130 0.53 18.89 8.15
N LYS A 131 -0.41 19.32 7.31
CA LYS A 131 -1.85 19.19 7.58
C LYS A 131 -2.36 17.77 7.31
N GLU A 132 -1.75 17.06 6.37
CA GLU A 132 -2.05 15.65 6.12
C GLU A 132 -1.35 14.77 7.16
N LEU A 133 -2.07 13.77 7.64
CA LEU A 133 -1.58 12.82 8.66
C LEU A 133 -1.30 11.46 8.03
N TRP A 134 -0.40 10.70 8.62
CA TRP A 134 -0.22 9.29 8.31
C TRP A 134 -1.34 8.44 8.93
N THR A 135 -2.59 8.69 8.50
CA THR A 135 -3.73 7.88 8.90
C THR A 135 -3.57 6.42 8.47
N PHE A 136 -4.38 5.52 9.02
CA PHE A 136 -4.41 4.12 8.59
C PHE A 136 -4.64 3.99 7.06
N ASP A 137 -5.53 4.82 6.49
CA ASP A 137 -5.79 4.83 5.05
C ASP A 137 -4.60 5.34 4.24
N HIS A 138 -3.98 6.44 4.67
CA HIS A 138 -2.79 6.96 3.99
C HIS A 138 -1.64 5.96 4.03
N LEU A 139 -1.41 5.30 5.17
CA LEU A 139 -0.42 4.24 5.31
C LEU A 139 -0.75 3.05 4.39
N ASN A 140 -2.01 2.63 4.34
CA ASN A 140 -2.47 1.55 3.48
C ASN A 140 -2.18 1.84 2.00
N HIS A 141 -2.61 3.00 1.51
CA HIS A 141 -2.37 3.40 0.12
C HIS A 141 -0.89 3.59 -0.20
N PHE A 142 -0.16 4.25 0.69
CA PHE A 142 1.27 4.48 0.49
C PHE A 142 2.07 3.18 0.50
N LEU A 143 1.81 2.28 1.43
CA LEU A 143 2.49 0.98 1.50
C LEU A 143 2.09 0.04 0.37
N THR A 144 0.91 0.21 -0.23
CA THR A 144 0.52 -0.53 -1.44
C THR A 144 1.42 -0.17 -2.61
N SER A 145 1.70 1.10 -2.81
CA SER A 145 2.54 1.59 -3.91
C SER A 145 3.05 3.01 -3.62
N PRO A 146 4.21 3.16 -2.94
CA PRO A 146 4.70 4.49 -2.56
C PRO A 146 4.80 5.46 -3.73
N LYS A 147 5.43 5.03 -4.83
CA LYS A 147 5.59 5.85 -6.04
C LYS A 147 4.29 6.07 -6.82
N GLY A 148 3.34 5.13 -6.70
CA GLY A 148 2.02 5.26 -7.31
C GLY A 148 1.15 6.25 -6.55
N TYR A 149 1.21 6.24 -5.23
CA TYR A 149 0.41 7.09 -4.35
C TYR A 149 0.97 8.53 -4.26
N ILE A 150 2.28 8.66 -4.00
CA ILE A 150 2.96 9.96 -3.97
C ILE A 150 4.05 9.96 -5.04
N LYS A 151 3.68 10.45 -6.23
CA LYS A 151 4.61 10.54 -7.38
C LYS A 151 5.80 11.43 -7.02
N GLY A 152 7.01 10.92 -7.21
CA GLY A 152 8.24 11.65 -6.88
C GLY A 152 8.73 11.45 -5.45
N THR A 153 8.11 10.56 -4.64
CA THR A 153 8.67 10.16 -3.36
C THR A 153 10.07 9.54 -3.53
N ALA A 154 10.96 9.85 -2.61
CA ALA A 154 12.30 9.26 -2.56
C ALA A 154 12.28 7.79 -2.07
N MET A 155 11.18 7.31 -1.49
CA MET A 155 11.07 5.94 -1.02
C MET A 155 11.12 4.95 -2.17
N GLY A 156 12.16 4.08 -2.17
CA GLY A 156 12.40 3.09 -3.22
C GLY A 156 11.64 1.77 -3.06
N PHE A 157 10.82 1.62 -2.03
CA PHE A 157 10.05 0.41 -1.76
C PHE A 157 9.06 0.12 -2.89
N ALA A 158 9.01 -1.15 -3.35
CA ALA A 158 8.12 -1.54 -4.45
C ALA A 158 6.62 -1.58 -4.04
N GLY A 159 6.38 -1.61 -2.75
CA GLY A 159 5.04 -1.76 -2.17
C GLY A 159 4.71 -3.19 -1.76
N ASP A 160 3.77 -3.32 -0.85
CA ASP A 160 3.18 -4.59 -0.42
C ASP A 160 1.75 -4.68 -1.00
N LYS A 161 1.55 -5.61 -1.94
CA LYS A 161 0.28 -5.76 -2.66
C LYS A 161 -0.72 -6.66 -1.92
N LYS A 162 -0.27 -7.39 -0.93
CA LYS A 162 -1.12 -8.29 -0.15
C LYS A 162 -1.79 -7.54 0.99
N ASP A 163 -3.09 -7.42 0.92
CA ASP A 163 -3.90 -6.65 1.86
C ASP A 163 -3.70 -7.08 3.31
N ASN A 164 -3.68 -8.40 3.57
CA ASN A 164 -3.47 -8.95 4.90
C ASN A 164 -2.06 -8.67 5.45
N GLU A 165 -0.99 -8.87 4.63
CA GLU A 165 0.37 -8.56 5.07
C GLU A 165 0.53 -7.07 5.37
N ARG A 166 -0.06 -6.23 4.56
CA ARG A 166 -0.03 -4.78 4.74
C ARG A 166 -0.83 -4.34 5.99
N ALA A 167 -1.98 -4.97 6.25
CA ALA A 167 -2.75 -4.72 7.47
C ALA A 167 -1.97 -5.16 8.71
N ASP A 168 -1.34 -6.33 8.69
CA ASP A 168 -0.47 -6.82 9.79
C ASP A 168 0.67 -5.84 10.05
N LEU A 169 1.34 -5.36 8.99
CA LEU A 169 2.41 -4.35 9.11
C LEU A 169 1.89 -3.04 9.74
N ILE A 170 0.74 -2.55 9.31
CA ILE A 170 0.14 -1.32 9.87
C ILE A 170 -0.27 -1.53 11.33
N ALA A 171 -0.80 -2.70 11.67
CA ALA A 171 -1.10 -3.06 13.06
C ALA A 171 0.16 -3.04 13.93
N TYR A 172 1.28 -3.55 13.42
CA TYR A 172 2.57 -3.46 14.11
C TYR A 172 3.05 -2.02 14.24
N LEU A 173 3.03 -1.22 13.14
CA LEU A 173 3.42 0.20 13.19
C LEU A 173 2.63 0.98 14.24
N ARG A 174 1.35 0.64 14.43
CA ARG A 174 0.52 1.22 15.49
C ARG A 174 1.07 0.92 16.89
N THR A 175 1.68 -0.23 17.13
CA THR A 175 2.27 -0.58 18.43
C THR A 175 3.56 0.19 18.72
N LEU A 176 4.19 0.78 17.71
CA LEU A 176 5.40 1.60 17.86
C LEU A 176 5.02 3.00 18.41
N SER A 177 4.42 3.06 19.57
CA SER A 177 3.97 4.30 20.22
C SER A 177 3.80 4.10 21.70
N ASP A 178 4.01 5.15 22.49
CA ASP A 178 3.65 5.17 23.92
C ASP A 178 2.12 5.23 24.12
N SER A 179 1.39 5.70 23.11
CA SER A 179 -0.08 5.85 23.14
C SER A 179 -0.68 5.42 21.79
N PRO A 180 -0.76 4.09 21.54
CA PRO A 180 -1.26 3.56 20.28
C PRO A 180 -2.68 4.07 19.95
N LYS A 181 -2.87 4.62 18.76
CA LYS A 181 -4.16 5.12 18.31
C LYS A 181 -5.23 4.03 18.29
N PRO A 182 -6.50 4.34 18.58
CA PRO A 182 -7.58 3.37 18.45
C PRO A 182 -7.67 2.85 17.01
N LEU A 183 -8.05 1.58 16.85
CA LEU A 183 -8.33 1.04 15.51
C LEU A 183 -9.60 1.70 14.97
N PRO A 184 -9.66 1.98 13.66
CA PRO A 184 -10.88 2.49 13.05
C PRO A 184 -11.99 1.45 13.15
N ALA A 185 -13.23 1.89 13.39
CA ALA A 185 -14.39 1.00 13.39
C ALA A 185 -14.56 0.37 12.00
N ALA A 186 -14.87 -0.93 11.95
CA ALA A 186 -14.99 -1.67 10.67
C ALA A 186 -16.09 -1.09 9.75
N ASP A 187 -17.05 -0.37 10.30
CA ASP A 187 -18.15 0.28 9.56
C ASP A 187 -17.84 1.73 9.14
N ALA A 188 -16.67 2.27 9.48
CA ALA A 188 -16.29 3.61 9.06
C ALA A 188 -15.96 3.59 7.55
N ALA A 189 -16.86 4.17 6.75
CA ALA A 189 -16.55 4.51 5.36
C ALA A 189 -15.29 5.38 5.30
N PRO A 190 -14.47 5.30 4.22
CA PRO A 190 -13.24 6.07 4.12
C PRO A 190 -13.54 7.55 4.35
N ALA A 191 -12.90 8.15 5.35
CA ALA A 191 -12.97 9.58 5.63
C ALA A 191 -12.25 10.34 4.51
N GLY A 192 -12.93 10.49 3.40
CA GLY A 192 -12.58 11.41 2.31
C GLY A 192 -13.07 12.79 2.68
N GLY A 193 -12.16 13.66 3.11
CA GLY A 193 -12.36 15.11 3.14
C GLY A 193 -13.38 15.59 4.18
N GLU A 194 -12.97 15.77 5.39
CA GLU A 194 -13.69 16.59 6.36
C GLU A 194 -13.70 18.05 5.90
N LYS A 195 -14.88 18.49 5.46
CA LYS A 195 -15.24 19.91 5.35
C LYS A 195 -15.17 20.51 6.76
N PRO A 196 -14.53 21.68 6.96
CA PRO A 196 -14.47 22.31 8.26
C PRO A 196 -15.87 22.51 8.83
N ALA A 197 -16.16 21.93 9.98
CA ALA A 197 -17.36 22.21 10.74
C ALA A 197 -17.36 23.70 11.12
N ASP A 198 -18.42 24.37 10.72
CA ASP A 198 -18.74 25.76 10.99
C ASP A 198 -18.69 26.00 12.51
N ALA A 199 -17.94 27.05 12.88
CA ALA A 199 -17.77 27.44 14.26
C ALA A 199 -19.11 27.79 14.89
N ALA A 200 -19.55 27.02 15.85
CA ALA A 200 -20.68 27.37 16.69
C ALA A 200 -20.37 28.66 17.45
N LYS A 201 -21.10 29.71 17.11
CA LYS A 201 -21.13 31.02 17.74
C LYS A 201 -21.49 30.86 19.23
N PRO A 202 -20.76 31.47 20.18
CA PRO A 202 -21.15 31.48 21.57
C PRO A 202 -22.46 32.27 21.74
N ALA A 203 -23.41 31.70 22.43
CA ALA A 203 -24.63 32.39 22.83
C ALA A 203 -24.29 33.51 23.86
N GLU A 204 -24.48 34.72 23.45
CA GLU A 204 -24.39 35.93 24.27
C GLU A 204 -25.65 36.10 25.08
N GLY A 205 -25.47 36.31 26.38
CA GLY A 205 -26.31 37.26 27.09
C GLY A 205 -27.54 36.74 27.81
N ALA A 206 -27.43 36.55 29.11
CA ALA A 206 -28.50 36.84 30.03
C ALA A 206 -28.02 37.94 31.00
N ALA A 207 -28.52 39.16 30.83
CA ALA A 207 -28.32 40.26 31.74
C ALA A 207 -29.16 40.05 33.02
N PRO A 208 -28.67 40.41 34.21
CA PRO A 208 -29.49 40.37 35.44
C PRO A 208 -30.41 41.57 35.50
N ALA A 209 -31.66 41.32 35.93
CA ALA A 209 -32.66 42.34 36.20
C ALA A 209 -32.34 43.11 37.48
N PRO A 210 -32.75 44.42 37.58
CA PRO A 210 -32.44 45.22 38.73
C PRO A 210 -33.45 44.93 39.86
N THR A 211 -32.92 44.72 41.04
CA THR A 211 -33.71 44.74 42.30
C THR A 211 -33.93 46.17 42.75
N LYS A 212 -35.16 46.40 43.13
CA LYS A 212 -35.65 47.60 43.80
C LYS A 212 -35.47 47.43 45.29
#